data_12954f692699ae14c30e4d5cfd8ae277
#
_entry.id   12954f692699ae14c30e4d5cfd8ae277
#
_cell.length_a   1.000
_cell.length_b   1.000
_cell.length_c   1.000
_cell.angle_alpha   90.00
_cell.angle_beta   90.00
_cell.angle_gamma   90.00
#
_symmetry.space_group_name_H-M   'P 1'
#
loop_
_entity.id
_entity.type
_entity.pdbx_description
1 polymer ?
#
loop_
_entity_poly.entity_id
_entity_poly.type
_entity_poly.pdbx_seq_one_letter_code
_entity_poly.pdbx_strand_id
1 'polypeptide(L)'
;RQVGLSEATNVLYLDDCVEGREEAKNRQRLDDKWEVISGDIMGRAIEGTPMVFTGTRYSLYDPIGRVQEHAQREGWAWRAIEIPALDLVTDESNYEYEREGKKVFTTAYFREQRELLSAEQFESEFQQQPFEAKGLLFNKDELNYFFELPKDRDPDTIIAVGDTAESGSDSTSMPVAMIYGNTVYI
;
A
#
# COMPACT_ATOMS: atom_id res chain seq x y z
N ARG A 1 7.98 -21.71 -15.46
CA ARG A 1 7.83 -23.04 -14.82
C ARG A 1 6.38 -23.45 -15.01
N GLN A 2 6.17 -24.56 -15.70
CA GLN A 2 4.82 -25.10 -15.89
C GLN A 2 4.32 -25.60 -14.53
N VAL A 3 3.33 -24.95 -13.96
CA VAL A 3 2.65 -25.41 -12.73
C VAL A 3 1.79 -26.61 -13.16
N GLY A 4 1.91 -27.73 -12.45
CA GLY A 4 1.16 -28.96 -12.79
C GLY A 4 -0.36 -28.75 -12.78
N LEU A 5 -1.10 -29.57 -13.50
CA LEU A 5 -2.57 -29.54 -13.65
C LEU A 5 -3.31 -30.15 -12.44
N SER A 6 -2.71 -30.18 -11.24
CA SER A 6 -3.31 -30.79 -10.06
C SER A 6 -4.31 -29.84 -9.39
N GLU A 7 -5.42 -30.39 -8.92
CA GLU A 7 -6.41 -29.70 -8.09
C GLU A 7 -5.90 -29.59 -6.64
N ALA A 8 -6.20 -28.47 -5.99
CA ALA A 8 -5.93 -28.28 -4.56
C ALA A 8 -7.16 -28.76 -3.75
N THR A 9 -6.99 -29.79 -2.95
CA THR A 9 -8.07 -30.42 -2.18
C THR A 9 -8.01 -30.17 -0.67
N ASN A 10 -6.82 -29.90 -0.12
CA ASN A 10 -6.62 -29.77 1.33
C ASN A 10 -6.34 -28.32 1.73
N VAL A 11 -5.37 -27.70 1.08
CA VAL A 11 -5.00 -26.29 1.28
C VAL A 11 -4.30 -25.77 0.04
N LEU A 12 -4.59 -24.55 -0.32
CA LEU A 12 -3.82 -23.78 -1.29
C LEU A 12 -2.95 -22.79 -0.54
N TYR A 13 -1.64 -22.98 -0.58
CA TYR A 13 -0.68 -22.14 0.11
C TYR A 13 0.17 -21.35 -0.88
N LEU A 14 0.15 -20.03 -0.73
CA LEU A 14 0.96 -19.11 -1.53
C LEU A 14 1.89 -18.35 -0.58
N ASP A 15 3.18 -18.45 -0.85
CA ASP A 15 4.21 -17.85 -0.03
C ASP A 15 5.02 -16.87 -0.85
N ASP A 16 5.23 -15.69 -0.28
CA ASP A 16 6.11 -14.63 -0.77
C ASP A 16 5.97 -14.35 -2.27
N CYS A 17 4.73 -14.05 -2.68
CA CYS A 17 4.37 -13.89 -4.08
C CYS A 17 4.98 -12.63 -4.75
N VAL A 18 5.61 -11.72 -4.00
CA VAL A 18 6.26 -10.51 -4.51
C VAL A 18 7.75 -10.61 -4.27
N GLU A 19 8.56 -10.50 -5.34
CA GLU A 19 10.03 -10.65 -5.29
C GLU A 19 10.74 -9.48 -4.58
N GLY A 20 9.99 -8.52 -4.07
CA GLY A 20 10.51 -7.39 -3.33
C GLY A 20 10.05 -6.04 -3.91
N ARG A 21 10.71 -4.99 -3.43
CA ARG A 21 10.31 -3.61 -3.65
C ARG A 21 10.26 -3.16 -5.11
N GLU A 22 11.22 -3.58 -5.91
CA GLU A 22 11.29 -3.17 -7.32
C GLU A 22 10.11 -3.71 -8.13
N GLU A 23 9.68 -4.92 -7.83
CA GLU A 23 8.47 -5.48 -8.41
C GLU A 23 7.22 -4.76 -7.88
N ALA A 24 7.17 -4.50 -6.58
CA ALA A 24 6.03 -3.86 -5.91
C ALA A 24 5.74 -2.43 -6.39
N LYS A 25 6.75 -1.70 -6.86
CA LYS A 25 6.61 -0.37 -7.47
C LYS A 25 5.99 -0.41 -8.87
N ASN A 26 6.02 -1.56 -9.53
CA ASN A 26 5.50 -1.71 -10.87
C ASN A 26 4.07 -2.25 -10.83
N ARG A 27 3.10 -1.36 -10.95
CA ARG A 27 1.68 -1.70 -10.94
C ARG A 27 1.32 -2.77 -11.95
N GLN A 28 1.81 -2.67 -13.18
CA GLN A 28 1.51 -3.64 -14.23
C GLN A 28 1.99 -5.04 -13.86
N ARG A 29 3.21 -5.17 -13.28
CA ARG A 29 3.70 -6.47 -12.82
C ARG A 29 2.84 -7.07 -11.70
N LEU A 30 2.34 -6.24 -10.80
CA LEU A 30 1.41 -6.70 -9.75
C LEU A 30 0.06 -7.11 -10.35
N ASP A 31 -0.41 -6.42 -11.37
CA ASP A 31 -1.64 -6.76 -12.09
C ASP A 31 -1.50 -8.09 -12.83
N ASP A 32 -0.44 -8.28 -13.59
CA ASP A 32 -0.13 -9.54 -14.29
C ASP A 32 0.01 -10.72 -13.31
N LYS A 33 0.68 -10.49 -12.18
CA LYS A 33 0.84 -11.49 -11.12
C LYS A 33 -0.50 -11.87 -10.50
N TRP A 34 -1.35 -10.89 -10.23
CA TRP A 34 -2.68 -11.13 -9.70
C TRP A 34 -3.56 -11.91 -10.68
N GLU A 35 -3.48 -11.63 -11.97
CA GLU A 35 -4.19 -12.39 -13.00
C GLU A 35 -3.80 -13.87 -12.96
N VAL A 36 -2.51 -14.19 -12.87
CA VAL A 36 -2.03 -15.57 -12.73
C VAL A 36 -2.50 -16.19 -11.41
N ILE A 37 -2.43 -15.47 -10.30
CA ILE A 37 -2.84 -15.98 -8.98
C ILE A 37 -4.34 -16.25 -8.97
N SER A 38 -5.15 -15.29 -9.36
CA SER A 38 -6.61 -15.39 -9.29
C SER A 38 -7.18 -16.35 -10.35
N GLY A 39 -6.67 -16.31 -11.57
CA GLY A 39 -7.13 -17.15 -12.68
C GLY A 39 -6.57 -18.56 -12.63
N ASP A 40 -5.24 -18.69 -12.60
CA ASP A 40 -4.59 -19.98 -12.79
C ASP A 40 -4.38 -20.77 -11.49
N ILE A 41 -4.09 -20.07 -10.37
CA ILE A 41 -3.74 -20.74 -9.11
C ILE A 41 -4.97 -20.94 -8.24
N MET A 42 -5.69 -19.87 -7.92
CA MET A 42 -6.89 -19.97 -7.07
C MET A 42 -7.99 -20.79 -7.74
N GLY A 43 -8.11 -20.72 -9.07
CA GLY A 43 -9.03 -21.55 -9.84
C GLY A 43 -8.79 -23.07 -9.74
N ARG A 44 -7.69 -23.52 -9.13
CA ARG A 44 -7.40 -24.94 -8.87
C ARG A 44 -7.92 -25.43 -7.53
N ALA A 45 -8.29 -24.51 -6.64
CA ALA A 45 -8.90 -24.88 -5.38
C ALA A 45 -10.32 -25.40 -5.65
N ILE A 46 -10.63 -26.61 -5.19
CA ILE A 46 -12.00 -27.09 -5.21
C ILE A 46 -12.83 -26.36 -4.14
N GLU A 47 -14.13 -26.39 -4.28
CA GLU A 47 -15.04 -25.76 -3.33
C GLU A 47 -14.73 -26.17 -1.86
N GLY A 48 -14.59 -25.19 -0.98
CA GLY A 48 -14.26 -25.39 0.42
C GLY A 48 -12.77 -25.57 0.74
N THR A 49 -11.87 -25.54 -0.25
CA THR A 49 -10.42 -25.57 0.00
C THR A 49 -9.97 -24.28 0.67
N PRO A 50 -9.38 -24.34 1.87
CA PRO A 50 -8.82 -23.16 2.51
C PRO A 50 -7.61 -22.64 1.73
N MET A 51 -7.49 -21.31 1.66
CA MET A 51 -6.36 -20.64 1.04
C MET A 51 -5.56 -19.88 2.10
N VAL A 52 -4.25 -19.99 2.03
CA VAL A 52 -3.32 -19.30 2.93
C VAL A 52 -2.35 -18.48 2.08
N PHE A 53 -2.26 -17.21 2.37
CA PHE A 53 -1.31 -16.29 1.75
C PHE A 53 -0.37 -15.78 2.83
N THR A 54 0.93 -15.94 2.61
CA THR A 54 1.95 -15.37 3.49
C THR A 54 2.91 -14.51 2.67
N GLY A 55 3.51 -13.53 3.31
CA GLY A 55 4.49 -12.66 2.68
C GLY A 55 4.58 -11.30 3.33
N THR A 56 5.56 -10.52 2.91
CA THR A 56 5.71 -9.11 3.28
C THR A 56 4.74 -8.26 2.48
N ARG A 57 4.13 -7.28 3.14
CA ARG A 57 3.30 -6.29 2.48
C ARG A 57 4.18 -5.20 1.87
N TYR A 58 4.22 -5.13 0.56
CA TYR A 58 5.01 -4.12 -0.15
C TYR A 58 4.16 -3.01 -0.77
N SER A 59 2.88 -3.30 -1.02
CA SER A 59 1.97 -2.39 -1.72
C SER A 59 0.53 -2.69 -1.34
N LEU A 60 -0.35 -1.70 -1.47
CA LEU A 60 -1.80 -1.94 -1.41
C LEU A 60 -2.28 -2.94 -2.47
N TYR A 61 -1.55 -3.01 -3.58
CA TYR A 61 -1.90 -3.81 -4.76
C TYR A 61 -1.16 -5.14 -4.84
N ASP A 62 -0.42 -5.51 -3.80
CA ASP A 62 0.18 -6.84 -3.71
C ASP A 62 -0.89 -7.94 -3.63
N PRO A 63 -0.56 -9.20 -3.90
CA PRO A 63 -1.54 -10.29 -3.89
C PRO A 63 -2.29 -10.45 -2.57
N ILE A 64 -1.63 -10.18 -1.43
CA ILE A 64 -2.27 -10.24 -0.10
C ILE A 64 -3.34 -9.15 0.03
N GLY A 65 -3.03 -7.91 -0.35
CA GLY A 65 -4.01 -6.82 -0.34
C GLY A 65 -5.20 -7.09 -1.24
N ARG A 66 -4.94 -7.60 -2.44
CA ARG A 66 -6.01 -7.91 -3.41
C ARG A 66 -6.90 -9.06 -2.95
N VAL A 67 -6.34 -10.12 -2.35
CA VAL A 67 -7.18 -11.20 -1.82
C VAL A 67 -8.00 -10.74 -0.62
N GLN A 68 -7.46 -9.87 0.23
CA GLN A 68 -8.23 -9.26 1.33
C GLN A 68 -9.40 -8.41 0.80
N GLU A 69 -9.14 -7.54 -0.17
CA GLU A 69 -10.16 -6.73 -0.82
C GLU A 69 -11.25 -7.59 -1.48
N HIS A 70 -10.82 -8.62 -2.22
CA HIS A 70 -11.72 -9.57 -2.87
C HIS A 70 -12.59 -10.32 -1.84
N ALA A 71 -11.98 -10.86 -0.79
CA ALA A 71 -12.68 -11.58 0.27
C ALA A 71 -13.71 -10.69 0.98
N GLN A 72 -13.36 -9.44 1.24
CA GLN A 72 -14.27 -8.47 1.85
C GLN A 72 -15.46 -8.16 0.93
N ARG A 73 -15.20 -7.92 -0.35
CA ARG A 73 -16.24 -7.59 -1.34
C ARG A 73 -17.21 -8.75 -1.56
N GLU A 74 -16.69 -9.98 -1.65
CA GLU A 74 -17.49 -11.20 -1.90
C GLU A 74 -18.06 -11.83 -0.62
N GLY A 75 -17.77 -11.27 0.55
CA GLY A 75 -18.26 -11.78 1.84
C GLY A 75 -17.66 -13.12 2.26
N TRP A 76 -16.43 -13.42 1.84
CA TRP A 76 -15.73 -14.63 2.25
C TRP A 76 -15.38 -14.58 3.74
N ALA A 77 -15.39 -15.74 4.39
CA ALA A 77 -14.81 -15.88 5.73
C ALA A 77 -13.27 -15.82 5.61
N TRP A 78 -12.67 -14.79 6.19
CA TRP A 78 -11.21 -14.60 6.14
C TRP A 78 -10.67 -14.04 7.45
N ARG A 79 -9.38 -14.22 7.67
CA ARG A 79 -8.66 -13.66 8.81
C ARG A 79 -7.28 -13.19 8.36
N ALA A 80 -6.94 -11.94 8.65
CA ALA A 80 -5.57 -11.45 8.57
C ALA A 80 -4.85 -11.64 9.92
N ILE A 81 -3.58 -12.00 9.84
CA ILE A 81 -2.64 -12.01 10.97
C ILE A 81 -1.51 -11.08 10.55
N GLU A 82 -1.45 -9.92 11.14
CA GLU A 82 -0.44 -8.90 10.87
C GLU A 82 0.48 -8.80 12.10
N ILE A 83 1.78 -8.92 11.87
CA ILE A 83 2.78 -8.82 12.93
C ILE A 83 3.72 -7.67 12.55
N PRO A 84 3.45 -6.45 13.03
CA PRO A 84 4.33 -5.32 12.78
C PRO A 84 5.67 -5.50 13.50
N ALA A 85 6.73 -4.91 12.97
CA ALA A 85 8.05 -4.98 13.59
C ALA A 85 8.09 -4.30 14.96
N LEU A 86 7.43 -3.16 15.07
CA LEU A 86 7.20 -2.45 16.33
C LEU A 86 5.71 -2.51 16.66
N ASP A 87 5.39 -2.86 17.89
CA ASP A 87 4.03 -2.85 18.40
C ASP A 87 3.43 -1.45 18.28
N LEU A 88 2.20 -1.35 17.79
CA LEU A 88 1.54 -0.08 17.48
C LEU A 88 1.17 0.76 18.72
N VAL A 89 1.19 0.15 19.91
CA VAL A 89 0.84 0.83 21.17
C VAL A 89 2.07 1.12 22.01
N THR A 90 2.95 0.13 22.15
CA THR A 90 4.13 0.24 23.03
C THR A 90 5.38 0.72 22.31
N ASP A 91 5.40 0.69 20.98
CA ASP A 91 6.58 0.95 20.14
C ASP A 91 7.77 0.03 20.50
N GLU A 92 7.48 -1.17 20.98
CA GLU A 92 8.48 -2.20 21.30
C GLU A 92 8.52 -3.28 20.21
N SER A 93 9.68 -3.92 20.04
CA SER A 93 9.86 -4.95 19.03
C SER A 93 8.99 -6.19 19.30
N ASN A 94 8.25 -6.63 18.29
CA ASN A 94 7.54 -7.91 18.29
C ASN A 94 8.44 -9.09 17.91
N TYR A 95 9.69 -8.84 17.50
CA TYR A 95 10.61 -9.83 16.95
C TYR A 95 11.89 -10.03 17.78
N GLU A 96 12.04 -9.34 18.94
CA GLU A 96 13.25 -9.46 19.75
C GLU A 96 13.41 -10.89 20.26
N TYR A 97 14.57 -11.50 19.99
CA TYR A 97 14.94 -12.79 20.56
C TYR A 97 16.46 -12.85 20.80
N GLU A 98 16.90 -13.86 21.54
CA GLU A 98 18.31 -14.09 21.81
C GLU A 98 18.89 -15.12 20.82
N ARG A 99 20.02 -14.77 20.21
CA ARG A 99 20.80 -15.65 19.36
C ARG A 99 22.27 -15.58 19.76
N GLU A 100 22.85 -16.72 20.14
CA GLU A 100 24.26 -16.82 20.52
C GLU A 100 24.67 -15.80 21.61
N GLY A 101 23.83 -15.61 22.62
CA GLY A 101 24.07 -14.65 23.72
C GLY A 101 23.90 -13.19 23.36
N LYS A 102 23.34 -12.88 22.17
CA LYS A 102 23.05 -11.51 21.72
C LYS A 102 21.58 -11.35 21.42
N LYS A 103 21.01 -10.25 21.87
CA LYS A 103 19.66 -9.84 21.45
C LYS A 103 19.70 -9.35 20.00
N VAL A 104 18.79 -9.86 19.19
CA VAL A 104 18.62 -9.49 17.78
C VAL A 104 17.20 -9.03 17.52
N PHE A 105 17.01 -8.24 16.48
CA PHE A 105 15.74 -7.57 16.15
C PHE A 105 15.16 -6.77 17.31
N THR A 106 16.06 -6.06 18.01
CA THR A 106 15.70 -5.24 19.16
C THR A 106 14.85 -4.04 18.76
N THR A 107 14.16 -3.44 19.72
CA THR A 107 13.46 -2.18 19.53
C THR A 107 14.37 -1.08 18.98
N ALA A 108 15.62 -0.99 19.48
CA ALA A 108 16.61 -0.04 18.98
C ALA A 108 16.94 -0.27 17.49
N TYR A 109 17.11 -1.53 17.08
CA TYR A 109 17.35 -1.88 15.69
C TYR A 109 16.22 -1.41 14.78
N PHE A 110 14.96 -1.68 15.12
CA PHE A 110 13.84 -1.27 14.27
C PHE A 110 13.62 0.24 14.26
N ARG A 111 13.90 0.94 15.36
CA ARG A 111 13.87 2.40 15.38
C ARG A 111 14.96 3.00 14.48
N GLU A 112 16.15 2.40 14.45
CA GLU A 112 17.20 2.78 13.50
C GLU A 112 16.77 2.55 12.05
N GLN A 113 16.13 1.41 11.75
CA GLN A 113 15.56 1.16 10.41
C GLN A 113 14.50 2.20 10.03
N ARG A 114 13.66 2.63 10.98
CA ARG A 114 12.65 3.66 10.76
C ARG A 114 13.25 5.02 10.39
N GLU A 115 14.40 5.36 10.96
CA GLU A 115 15.13 6.58 10.63
C GLU A 115 15.87 6.51 9.27
N LEU A 116 16.32 5.32 8.89
CA LEU A 116 17.08 5.10 7.64
C LEU A 116 16.19 4.99 6.40
N LEU A 117 14.99 4.48 6.56
CA LEU A 117 14.08 4.19 5.45
C LEU A 117 13.09 5.34 5.24
N SER A 118 12.48 5.41 4.06
CA SER A 118 11.31 6.27 3.90
C SER A 118 10.14 5.76 4.74
N ALA A 119 9.25 6.66 5.16
CA ALA A 119 8.06 6.27 5.93
C ALA A 119 7.21 5.22 5.19
N GLU A 120 6.99 5.41 3.88
CA GLU A 120 6.27 4.45 3.03
C GLU A 120 6.88 3.05 3.10
N GLN A 121 8.19 3.00 3.04
CA GLN A 121 8.95 1.76 3.05
C GLN A 121 8.92 1.07 4.41
N PHE A 122 9.13 1.80 5.49
CA PHE A 122 9.08 1.25 6.83
C PHE A 122 7.66 0.77 7.18
N GLU A 123 6.65 1.59 6.91
CA GLU A 123 5.24 1.23 7.18
C GLU A 123 4.80 0.01 6.37
N SER A 124 5.19 -0.09 5.09
CA SER A 124 4.81 -1.25 4.29
C SER A 124 5.55 -2.52 4.72
N GLU A 125 6.87 -2.51 4.71
CA GLU A 125 7.67 -3.73 4.85
C GLU A 125 7.85 -4.19 6.29
N PHE A 126 7.96 -3.24 7.22
CA PHE A 126 8.19 -3.55 8.63
C PHE A 126 6.90 -3.49 9.47
N GLN A 127 6.01 -2.55 9.19
CA GLN A 127 4.75 -2.42 9.94
C GLN A 127 3.57 -3.16 9.28
N GLN A 128 3.77 -3.74 8.09
CA GLN A 128 2.74 -4.45 7.31
C GLN A 128 1.53 -3.57 6.94
N GLN A 129 1.72 -2.25 6.93
CA GLN A 129 0.70 -1.25 6.63
C GLN A 129 1.07 -0.44 5.38
N PRO A 130 1.00 -1.05 4.18
CA PRO A 130 1.32 -0.34 2.96
C PRO A 130 0.31 0.79 2.72
N PHE A 131 0.81 1.94 2.34
CA PHE A 131 0.02 3.06 1.87
C PHE A 131 0.63 3.61 0.59
N GLU A 132 -0.17 4.19 -0.28
CA GLU A 132 0.37 4.98 -1.36
C GLU A 132 0.72 6.36 -0.82
N ALA A 133 2.00 6.67 -0.75
CA ALA A 133 2.43 8.05 -0.72
C ALA A 133 2.14 8.64 -2.12
N LYS A 134 0.86 8.78 -2.46
CA LYS A 134 0.49 9.62 -3.60
C LYS A 134 1.07 10.97 -3.30
N GLY A 135 2.00 11.40 -4.12
CA GLY A 135 2.70 12.67 -4.13
C GLY A 135 1.99 13.84 -3.46
N LEU A 136 1.68 13.67 -2.19
CA LEU A 136 1.16 14.72 -1.35
C LEU A 136 2.38 15.54 -0.96
N LEU A 137 2.72 16.50 -1.84
CA LEU A 137 3.55 17.65 -1.43
C LEU A 137 3.01 18.29 -0.15
N PHE A 138 1.74 18.00 0.19
CA PHE A 138 1.03 18.48 1.37
C PHE A 138 0.19 17.36 1.97
N ASN A 139 0.31 17.11 3.26
CA ASN A 139 -0.60 16.25 4.01
C ASN A 139 -2.00 16.88 4.05
N LYS A 140 -3.04 16.07 4.09
CA LYS A 140 -4.43 16.59 4.19
C LYS A 140 -4.62 17.51 5.39
N ASP A 141 -3.91 17.23 6.50
CA ASP A 141 -3.97 18.00 7.74
C ASP A 141 -3.23 19.34 7.65
N GLU A 142 -2.39 19.53 6.62
CA GLU A 142 -1.69 20.79 6.32
C GLU A 142 -2.50 21.69 5.38
N LEU A 143 -3.58 21.15 4.78
CA LEU A 143 -4.43 21.89 3.87
C LEU A 143 -5.50 22.66 4.67
N ASN A 144 -5.58 23.95 4.45
CA ASN A 144 -6.67 24.77 4.97
C ASN A 144 -7.83 24.74 3.97
N TYR A 145 -8.96 24.21 4.38
CA TYR A 145 -10.16 24.19 3.55
C TYR A 145 -10.94 25.49 3.69
N PHE A 146 -11.50 25.97 2.61
CA PHE A 146 -12.38 27.14 2.60
C PHE A 146 -13.77 26.77 2.06
N PHE A 147 -14.77 27.49 2.49
CA PHE A 147 -16.15 27.29 2.03
C PHE A 147 -16.58 28.36 1.04
N GLU A 148 -16.00 29.54 1.11
CA GLU A 148 -16.30 30.67 0.23
C GLU A 148 -15.02 31.46 -0.06
N LEU A 149 -14.94 32.04 -1.26
CA LEU A 149 -13.92 33.00 -1.62
C LEU A 149 -14.19 34.35 -0.96
N PRO A 150 -13.15 35.22 -0.75
CA PRO A 150 -13.35 36.60 -0.32
C PRO A 150 -14.35 37.32 -1.24
N LYS A 151 -15.37 37.97 -0.63
CA LYS A 151 -16.44 38.70 -1.36
C LYS A 151 -16.21 40.21 -1.39
N ASP A 152 -15.26 40.69 -0.62
CA ASP A 152 -14.95 42.11 -0.41
C ASP A 152 -13.96 42.69 -1.44
N ARG A 153 -13.33 41.82 -2.23
CA ARG A 153 -12.38 42.22 -3.28
C ARG A 153 -12.24 41.15 -4.34
N ASP A 154 -11.80 41.56 -5.53
CA ASP A 154 -11.40 40.66 -6.61
C ASP A 154 -10.03 40.03 -6.34
N PRO A 155 -9.72 38.84 -6.88
CA PRO A 155 -8.39 38.26 -6.82
C PRO A 155 -7.38 39.12 -7.54
N ASP A 156 -6.17 39.21 -6.99
CA ASP A 156 -5.07 39.94 -7.64
C ASP A 156 -4.63 39.24 -8.95
N THR A 157 -4.74 37.91 -8.95
CA THR A 157 -4.41 37.08 -10.12
C THR A 157 -5.17 35.78 -10.09
N ILE A 158 -5.56 35.29 -11.27
CA ILE A 158 -6.12 33.95 -11.47
C ILE A 158 -5.17 33.17 -12.37
N ILE A 159 -4.75 32.00 -11.93
CA ILE A 159 -3.84 31.12 -12.66
C ILE A 159 -4.53 29.78 -12.86
N ALA A 160 -4.63 29.31 -14.10
CA ALA A 160 -5.03 27.95 -14.43
C ALA A 160 -3.83 27.19 -14.99
N VAL A 161 -3.57 25.99 -14.48
CA VAL A 161 -2.50 25.11 -14.95
C VAL A 161 -3.12 23.82 -15.45
N GLY A 162 -2.90 23.50 -16.73
CA GLY A 162 -3.39 22.25 -17.31
C GLY A 162 -2.28 21.19 -17.29
N ASP A 163 -2.59 20.02 -16.74
CA ASP A 163 -1.81 18.81 -16.87
C ASP A 163 -2.63 17.82 -17.69
N THR A 164 -2.16 17.52 -18.90
CA THR A 164 -2.88 16.68 -19.86
C THR A 164 -2.32 15.26 -19.81
N ALA A 165 -3.17 14.29 -19.56
CA ALA A 165 -2.80 12.88 -19.68
C ALA A 165 -2.45 12.53 -21.14
N GLU A 166 -1.29 11.96 -21.35
CA GLU A 166 -0.82 11.58 -22.69
C GLU A 166 -1.28 10.17 -23.08
N SER A 167 -1.43 9.25 -22.14
CA SER A 167 -2.03 7.91 -22.33
C SER A 167 -2.18 7.13 -20.99
N GLY A 168 -3.07 6.14 -20.95
CA GLY A 168 -3.21 5.20 -19.82
C GLY A 168 -4.26 5.61 -18.79
N SER A 169 -4.05 5.24 -17.52
CA SER A 169 -4.96 5.50 -16.39
C SER A 169 -4.80 6.90 -15.77
N ASP A 170 -3.96 7.73 -16.35
CA ASP A 170 -3.73 9.08 -15.88
C ASP A 170 -4.89 10.02 -16.23
N SER A 171 -5.16 11.01 -15.39
CA SER A 171 -6.29 11.91 -15.56
C SER A 171 -5.83 13.32 -15.91
N THR A 172 -6.48 13.92 -16.90
CA THR A 172 -6.27 15.36 -17.18
C THR A 172 -6.75 16.17 -15.99
N SER A 173 -5.91 17.05 -15.47
CA SER A 173 -6.19 17.94 -14.35
C SER A 173 -5.98 19.41 -14.77
N MET A 174 -6.89 20.29 -14.35
CA MET A 174 -6.76 21.73 -14.55
C MET A 174 -7.14 22.49 -13.27
N PRO A 175 -6.27 22.53 -12.27
CA PRO A 175 -6.51 23.35 -11.08
C PRO A 175 -6.50 24.85 -11.45
N VAL A 176 -7.39 25.60 -10.80
CA VAL A 176 -7.47 27.06 -10.91
C VAL A 176 -7.14 27.67 -9.56
N ALA A 177 -6.08 28.45 -9.51
CA ALA A 177 -5.66 29.16 -8.31
C ALA A 177 -6.08 30.64 -8.37
N MET A 178 -6.71 31.14 -7.32
CA MET A 178 -7.04 32.54 -7.12
C MET A 178 -6.18 33.12 -6.02
N ILE A 179 -5.44 34.17 -6.32
CA ILE A 179 -4.46 34.80 -5.43
C ILE A 179 -5.04 36.09 -4.85
N TYR A 180 -5.02 36.22 -3.52
CA TYR A 180 -5.42 37.40 -2.77
C TYR A 180 -4.30 37.79 -1.80
N GLY A 181 -3.43 38.71 -2.21
CA GLY A 181 -2.23 39.06 -1.44
C GLY A 181 -1.30 37.85 -1.26
N ASN A 182 -1.12 37.38 -0.03
CA ASN A 182 -0.28 36.23 0.30
C ASN A 182 -1.08 34.90 0.44
N THR A 183 -2.37 34.90 0.12
CA THR A 183 -3.22 33.72 0.24
C THR A 183 -3.60 33.21 -1.14
N VAL A 184 -3.48 31.90 -1.33
CA VAL A 184 -3.84 31.20 -2.56
C VAL A 184 -5.01 30.26 -2.28
N TYR A 185 -6.07 30.39 -3.07
CA TYR A 185 -7.25 29.50 -3.06
C TYR A 185 -7.21 28.63 -4.32
N ILE A 186 -7.31 27.30 -4.18
CA ILE A 186 -7.26 26.33 -5.29
C ILE A 186 -8.55 25.49 -5.30
#